data_eaf38158b59740078c8fcf34b533d4f2
#
_entry.id   eaf38158b59740078c8fcf34b533d4f2
#
_cell.length_a   1.000
_cell.length_b   1.000
_cell.length_c   1.000
_cell.angle_alpha   90.00
_cell.angle_beta   90.00
_cell.angle_gamma   90.00
#
_symmetry.space_group_name_H-M   'P 1'
#
loop_
_entity.id
_entity.type
_entity.pdbx_description
1 polymer ?
#
loop_
_entity_poly.entity_id
_entity_poly.type
_entity_poly.pdbx_seq_one_letter_code
_entity_poly.pdbx_strand_id
1 'polypeptide(L)'
;MKKPFAMSVIAAALMVASAAQAKEVTDADILNDAKTTGDVVHFGLGQQGQRYSTLDKINVKTVKNLVPAWSFSFGGEKQRGQESQPLVFDGKMYVTASYSRLFALDAKTGKKLWKYEHRLPEGIMPCCDVVNRGAALYDNLVIFATLDAQLVALNKDTGKVVWK
;
A
#
# COMPACT_ATOMS: atom_id res chain seq x y z
N MET A 1 -10.52 59.88 -42.45
CA MET A 1 -9.50 58.98 -41.89
C MET A 1 -10.17 58.07 -40.89
N LYS A 2 -10.45 56.82 -41.30
CA LYS A 2 -11.08 55.80 -40.41
C LYS A 2 -9.96 54.87 -39.82
N LYS A 3 -9.84 54.85 -38.52
CA LYS A 3 -8.89 53.94 -37.81
C LYS A 3 -9.46 52.50 -37.74
N PRO A 4 -8.67 51.45 -37.99
CA PRO A 4 -9.14 50.08 -37.83
C PRO A 4 -9.10 49.70 -36.36
N PHE A 5 -10.17 49.04 -35.90
CA PHE A 5 -10.31 48.44 -34.58
C PHE A 5 -9.64 47.07 -34.63
N ALA A 6 -8.56 46.89 -33.88
CA ALA A 6 -7.89 45.60 -33.72
C ALA A 6 -8.62 44.79 -32.65
N MET A 7 -9.28 43.72 -33.07
CA MET A 7 -9.89 42.71 -32.17
C MET A 7 -8.82 41.74 -31.74
N SER A 8 -8.38 41.84 -30.47
CA SER A 8 -7.50 40.85 -29.86
C SER A 8 -8.30 39.59 -29.46
N VAL A 9 -8.05 38.49 -30.14
CA VAL A 9 -8.59 37.18 -29.79
C VAL A 9 -7.69 36.60 -28.69
N ILE A 10 -8.18 36.58 -27.46
CA ILE A 10 -7.52 35.86 -26.35
C ILE A 10 -7.91 34.39 -26.46
N ALA A 11 -6.98 33.56 -26.94
CA ALA A 11 -7.11 32.11 -26.93
C ALA A 11 -6.87 31.61 -25.49
N ALA A 12 -7.91 31.25 -24.75
CA ALA A 12 -7.82 30.57 -23.49
C ALA A 12 -7.45 29.10 -23.73
N ALA A 13 -6.19 28.74 -23.50
CA ALA A 13 -5.74 27.34 -23.46
C ALA A 13 -6.28 26.67 -22.21
N LEU A 14 -7.31 25.83 -22.34
CA LEU A 14 -7.77 24.94 -21.31
C LEU A 14 -6.69 23.82 -21.11
N MET A 15 -5.87 23.94 -20.08
CA MET A 15 -5.06 22.82 -19.61
C MET A 15 -5.99 21.80 -18.94
N VAL A 16 -6.34 20.74 -19.66
CA VAL A 16 -6.96 19.56 -19.07
C VAL A 16 -5.85 18.84 -18.32
N ALA A 17 -5.76 19.06 -17.01
CA ALA A 17 -4.95 18.22 -16.13
C ALA A 17 -5.60 16.83 -16.12
N SER A 18 -5.05 15.88 -16.87
CA SER A 18 -5.39 14.47 -16.78
C SER A 18 -4.99 14.02 -15.37
N ALA A 19 -5.96 13.93 -14.47
CA ALA A 19 -5.76 13.24 -13.21
C ALA A 19 -5.44 11.77 -13.55
N ALA A 20 -4.20 11.34 -13.33
CA ALA A 20 -3.83 9.94 -13.47
C ALA A 20 -4.78 9.14 -12.55
N GLN A 21 -5.63 8.31 -13.16
CA GLN A 21 -6.56 7.48 -12.42
C GLN A 21 -5.74 6.47 -11.63
N ALA A 22 -6.02 6.36 -10.33
CA ALA A 22 -5.31 5.42 -9.47
C ALA A 22 -5.55 4.00 -9.99
N LYS A 23 -4.48 3.23 -10.16
CA LYS A 23 -4.55 1.85 -10.63
C LYS A 23 -5.29 0.99 -9.60
N GLU A 24 -6.25 0.17 -10.04
CA GLU A 24 -7.00 -0.77 -9.23
C GLU A 24 -6.33 -2.15 -9.24
N VAL A 25 -6.48 -2.91 -8.16
CA VAL A 25 -6.02 -4.29 -8.07
C VAL A 25 -7.09 -5.21 -8.67
N THR A 26 -6.76 -5.91 -9.72
CA THR A 26 -7.68 -6.78 -10.45
C THR A 26 -7.48 -8.27 -10.11
N ASP A 27 -8.45 -9.10 -10.48
CA ASP A 27 -8.30 -10.58 -10.41
C ASP A 27 -7.06 -11.05 -11.17
N ALA A 28 -6.75 -10.42 -12.30
CA ALA A 28 -5.57 -10.76 -13.09
C ALA A 28 -4.25 -10.45 -12.35
N ASP A 29 -4.19 -9.36 -11.57
CA ASP A 29 -3.02 -9.05 -10.75
C ASP A 29 -2.83 -10.11 -9.66
N ILE A 30 -3.90 -10.56 -9.01
CA ILE A 30 -3.86 -11.60 -7.98
C ILE A 30 -3.46 -12.96 -8.58
N LEU A 31 -4.07 -13.37 -9.69
CA LEU A 31 -3.81 -14.65 -10.35
C LEU A 31 -2.39 -14.76 -10.93
N ASN A 32 -1.81 -13.64 -11.34
CA ASN A 32 -0.48 -13.59 -11.94
C ASN A 32 0.61 -13.07 -11.01
N ASP A 33 0.32 -12.84 -9.73
CA ASP A 33 1.26 -12.25 -8.77
C ASP A 33 2.61 -13.00 -8.72
N ALA A 34 2.58 -14.34 -8.72
CA ALA A 34 3.79 -15.16 -8.76
C ALA A 34 4.62 -15.03 -10.05
N LYS A 35 4.06 -14.42 -11.10
CA LYS A 35 4.72 -14.24 -12.41
C LYS A 35 5.25 -12.83 -12.60
N THR A 36 4.90 -11.91 -11.71
CA THR A 36 5.34 -10.51 -11.77
C THR A 36 6.54 -10.28 -10.87
N THR A 37 7.30 -9.22 -11.15
CA THR A 37 8.47 -8.83 -10.35
C THR A 37 8.34 -7.42 -9.77
N GLY A 38 7.26 -6.72 -10.10
CA GLY A 38 7.05 -5.32 -9.70
C GLY A 38 6.18 -5.15 -8.47
N ASP A 39 5.22 -6.05 -8.30
CA ASP A 39 4.22 -5.99 -7.25
C ASP A 39 4.23 -7.28 -6.40
N VAL A 40 3.62 -7.24 -5.23
CA VAL A 40 3.35 -8.35 -4.32
C VAL A 40 1.94 -8.15 -3.79
N VAL A 41 0.94 -8.60 -4.53
CA VAL A 41 -0.47 -8.28 -4.25
C VAL A 41 -1.16 -9.34 -3.40
N HIS A 42 -0.56 -10.53 -3.29
CA HIS A 42 -1.14 -11.64 -2.55
C HIS A 42 -0.18 -12.21 -1.50
N PHE A 43 -0.73 -12.58 -0.34
CA PHE A 43 0.05 -13.28 0.69
C PHE A 43 0.62 -14.60 0.12
N GLY A 44 1.93 -14.75 0.20
CA GLY A 44 2.60 -15.96 -0.28
C GLY A 44 2.97 -15.97 -1.77
N LEU A 45 2.84 -14.83 -2.48
CA LEU A 45 3.15 -14.69 -3.91
C LEU A 45 2.29 -15.63 -4.77
N GLY A 46 1.01 -15.25 -4.92
CA GLY A 46 0.02 -15.96 -5.70
C GLY A 46 -0.72 -17.04 -4.91
N GLN A 47 -1.80 -17.57 -5.50
CA GLN A 47 -2.76 -18.47 -4.86
C GLN A 47 -2.17 -19.80 -4.36
N GLN A 48 -1.06 -20.24 -4.93
CA GLN A 48 -0.39 -21.48 -4.51
C GLN A 48 0.41 -21.31 -3.21
N GLY A 49 0.62 -20.08 -2.75
CA GLY A 49 1.33 -19.78 -1.50
C GLY A 49 2.77 -20.29 -1.44
N GLN A 50 3.42 -20.48 -2.60
CA GLN A 50 4.76 -21.06 -2.69
C GLN A 50 5.85 -20.11 -2.19
N ARG A 51 5.57 -18.83 -2.05
CA ARG A 51 6.53 -17.79 -1.62
C ARG A 51 7.80 -17.74 -2.46
N TYR A 52 7.67 -18.15 -3.72
CA TYR A 52 8.77 -18.15 -4.67
C TYR A 52 8.75 -16.87 -5.51
N SER A 53 9.86 -16.13 -5.47
CA SER A 53 10.06 -14.94 -6.31
C SER A 53 10.91 -15.30 -7.53
N THR A 54 10.51 -14.82 -8.70
CA THR A 54 11.31 -14.92 -9.94
C THR A 54 12.45 -13.89 -10.02
N LEU A 55 12.60 -13.03 -9.01
CA LEU A 55 13.70 -12.07 -8.91
C LEU A 55 15.04 -12.81 -8.70
N ASP A 56 16.04 -12.47 -9.49
CA ASP A 56 17.37 -13.11 -9.50
C ASP A 56 18.54 -12.17 -9.21
N LYS A 57 18.26 -10.86 -9.07
CA LYS A 57 19.30 -9.85 -8.80
C LYS A 57 20.02 -10.07 -7.47
N ILE A 58 19.35 -10.65 -6.47
CA ILE A 58 19.95 -11.07 -5.21
C ILE A 58 20.20 -12.58 -5.29
N ASN A 59 21.46 -12.97 -5.29
CA ASN A 59 21.90 -14.35 -5.41
C ASN A 59 23.23 -14.55 -4.66
N VAL A 60 23.75 -15.76 -4.63
CA VAL A 60 24.99 -16.10 -3.90
C VAL A 60 26.22 -15.28 -4.30
N LYS A 61 26.25 -14.72 -5.53
CA LYS A 61 27.36 -13.88 -6.00
C LYS A 61 27.18 -12.41 -5.58
N THR A 62 25.95 -11.92 -5.51
CA THR A 62 25.62 -10.49 -5.32
C THR A 62 25.21 -10.14 -3.90
N VAL A 63 24.73 -11.11 -3.09
CA VAL A 63 24.24 -10.88 -1.72
C VAL A 63 25.26 -10.18 -0.81
N LYS A 64 26.55 -10.38 -1.02
CA LYS A 64 27.63 -9.69 -0.27
C LYS A 64 27.64 -8.17 -0.44
N ASN A 65 27.01 -7.65 -1.50
CA ASN A 65 26.90 -6.24 -1.79
C ASN A 65 25.57 -5.62 -1.35
N LEU A 66 24.69 -6.41 -0.68
CA LEU A 66 23.40 -5.95 -0.23
C LEU A 66 23.56 -4.95 0.91
N VAL A 67 22.92 -3.79 0.77
CA VAL A 67 22.89 -2.73 1.78
C VAL A 67 21.43 -2.33 2.05
N PRO A 68 21.10 -1.85 3.28
CA PRO A 68 19.77 -1.31 3.56
C PRO A 68 19.49 -0.09 2.67
N ALA A 69 18.31 -0.05 2.03
CA ALA A 69 17.88 1.09 1.24
C ALA A 69 17.20 2.15 2.11
N TRP A 70 16.37 1.71 3.06
CA TRP A 70 15.69 2.56 4.03
C TRP A 70 15.21 1.74 5.23
N SER A 71 14.76 2.41 6.27
CA SER A 71 14.10 1.83 7.43
C SER A 71 12.89 2.66 7.83
N PHE A 72 11.88 2.02 8.42
CA PHE A 72 10.67 2.69 8.92
C PHE A 72 10.31 2.19 10.31
N SER A 73 10.05 3.13 11.23
CA SER A 73 9.59 2.79 12.58
C SER A 73 8.07 2.83 12.67
N PHE A 74 7.44 1.76 13.16
CA PHE A 74 6.00 1.71 13.44
C PHE A 74 5.60 2.43 14.74
N GLY A 75 6.54 3.04 15.45
CA GLY A 75 6.32 3.75 16.70
C GLY A 75 6.56 2.87 17.94
N GLY A 76 7.47 3.35 18.82
CA GLY A 76 8.13 2.60 19.87
C GLY A 76 7.21 1.87 20.85
N GLU A 77 6.52 2.58 21.73
CA GLU A 77 5.76 1.97 22.84
C GLU A 77 4.58 1.11 22.40
N LYS A 78 3.96 1.44 21.24
CA LYS A 78 2.84 0.68 20.69
C LYS A 78 3.27 -0.51 19.84
N GLN A 79 4.53 -0.62 19.45
CA GLN A 79 4.98 -1.71 18.62
C GLN A 79 5.47 -2.87 19.48
N ARG A 80 4.83 -4.03 19.33
CA ARG A 80 5.23 -5.31 19.92
C ARG A 80 5.71 -6.25 18.82
N GLY A 81 5.26 -7.47 18.73
CA GLY A 81 5.63 -8.35 17.63
C GLY A 81 5.25 -7.79 16.25
N GLN A 82 5.99 -8.16 15.22
CA GLN A 82 5.70 -7.81 13.82
C GLN A 82 5.62 -9.09 13.00
N GLU A 83 4.41 -9.46 12.58
CA GLU A 83 4.15 -10.72 11.87
C GLU A 83 3.50 -10.50 10.49
N SER A 84 3.33 -9.24 10.10
CA SER A 84 2.71 -8.88 8.84
C SER A 84 3.63 -9.18 7.66
N GLN A 85 3.09 -9.82 6.62
CA GLN A 85 3.72 -9.81 5.30
C GLN A 85 3.31 -8.51 4.59
N PRO A 86 4.26 -7.64 4.22
CA PRO A 86 3.95 -6.45 3.43
C PRO A 86 3.41 -6.83 2.04
N LEU A 87 2.42 -6.09 1.56
CA LEU A 87 1.95 -6.14 0.19
C LEU A 87 2.44 -4.91 -0.57
N VAL A 88 2.73 -5.06 -1.84
CA VAL A 88 3.21 -3.97 -2.69
C VAL A 88 2.37 -3.91 -3.96
N PHE A 89 1.85 -2.73 -4.27
CA PHE A 89 1.12 -2.49 -5.51
C PHE A 89 1.32 -1.04 -5.96
N ASP A 90 1.64 -0.88 -7.22
CA ASP A 90 1.82 0.43 -7.86
C ASP A 90 2.77 1.35 -7.06
N GLY A 91 3.92 0.80 -6.64
CA GLY A 91 4.95 1.50 -5.88
C GLY A 91 4.60 1.84 -4.43
N LYS A 92 3.46 1.40 -3.91
CA LYS A 92 3.05 1.58 -2.51
C LYS A 92 3.14 0.26 -1.76
N MET A 93 3.68 0.30 -0.55
CA MET A 93 3.77 -0.83 0.37
C MET A 93 2.73 -0.67 1.46
N TYR A 94 1.91 -1.71 1.68
CA TYR A 94 0.90 -1.77 2.73
C TYR A 94 1.35 -2.77 3.79
N VAL A 95 1.42 -2.33 5.04
CA VAL A 95 1.90 -3.15 6.13
C VAL A 95 1.07 -2.92 7.38
N THR A 96 0.56 -4.00 7.96
CA THR A 96 -0.14 -3.95 9.25
C THR A 96 0.86 -3.97 10.40
N ALA A 97 0.48 -3.40 11.53
CA ALA A 97 1.29 -3.33 12.73
C ALA A 97 0.42 -3.59 13.96
N SER A 98 1.06 -3.71 15.12
CA SER A 98 0.40 -3.96 16.40
C SER A 98 -0.77 -3.00 16.66
N TYR A 99 -1.75 -3.46 17.43
CA TYR A 99 -2.97 -2.69 17.79
C TYR A 99 -3.83 -2.28 16.60
N SER A 100 -3.95 -3.15 15.59
CA SER A 100 -4.79 -2.92 14.41
C SER A 100 -4.47 -1.61 13.69
N ARG A 101 -3.18 -1.31 13.54
CA ARG A 101 -2.69 -0.21 12.73
C ARG A 101 -2.32 -0.69 11.33
N LEU A 102 -2.51 0.16 10.34
CA LEU A 102 -2.09 -0.09 8.96
C LEU A 102 -1.37 1.14 8.41
N PHE A 103 -0.28 0.92 7.71
CA PHE A 103 0.53 1.96 7.09
C PHE A 103 0.62 1.73 5.59
N ALA A 104 0.55 2.83 4.83
CA ALA A 104 1.01 2.84 3.44
C ALA A 104 2.30 3.64 3.37
N LEU A 105 3.30 3.05 2.73
CA LEU A 105 4.62 3.62 2.54
C LEU A 105 4.92 3.68 1.03
N ASP A 106 5.71 4.66 0.62
CA ASP A 106 6.38 4.61 -0.67
C ASP A 106 7.39 3.46 -0.65
N ALA A 107 7.21 2.47 -1.52
CA ALA A 107 8.00 1.24 -1.49
C ALA A 107 9.48 1.47 -1.81
N LYS A 108 9.81 2.55 -2.54
CA LYS A 108 11.18 2.88 -2.93
C LYS A 108 11.95 3.64 -1.85
N THR A 109 11.27 4.50 -1.09
CA THR A 109 11.91 5.43 -0.16
C THR A 109 11.59 5.16 1.31
N GLY A 110 10.59 4.33 1.61
CA GLY A 110 10.08 4.12 2.95
C GLY A 110 9.28 5.30 3.53
N LYS A 111 9.04 6.37 2.73
CA LYS A 111 8.27 7.52 3.19
C LYS A 111 6.83 7.12 3.48
N LYS A 112 6.34 7.48 4.68
CA LYS A 112 4.93 7.27 5.04
C LYS A 112 4.02 8.12 4.14
N LEU A 113 3.08 7.47 3.46
CA LEU A 113 2.03 8.10 2.65
C LEU A 113 0.82 8.41 3.52
N TRP A 114 0.32 7.40 4.25
CA TRP A 114 -0.74 7.56 5.22
C TRP A 114 -0.64 6.48 6.32
N LYS A 115 -1.43 6.65 7.38
CA LYS A 115 -1.58 5.72 8.49
C LYS A 115 -3.06 5.64 8.85
N TYR A 116 -3.55 4.43 9.10
CA TYR A 116 -4.81 4.16 9.78
C TYR A 116 -4.53 3.56 11.16
N GLU A 117 -5.28 3.99 12.15
CA GLU A 117 -5.22 3.48 13.51
C GLU A 117 -6.65 3.17 13.98
N HIS A 118 -6.92 1.87 14.20
CA HIS A 118 -8.22 1.45 14.66
C HIS A 118 -8.38 1.77 16.14
N ARG A 119 -9.54 2.34 16.51
CA ARG A 119 -9.85 2.58 17.91
C ARG A 119 -10.39 1.29 18.51
N LEU A 120 -9.54 0.61 19.27
CA LEU A 120 -9.93 -0.59 20.00
C LEU A 120 -10.74 -0.23 21.25
N PRO A 121 -11.75 -1.05 21.65
CA PRO A 121 -12.42 -0.94 22.93
C PRO A 121 -11.43 -1.12 24.09
N GLU A 122 -11.75 -0.52 25.24
CA GLU A 122 -10.99 -0.76 26.47
C GLU A 122 -11.11 -2.22 26.92
N GLY A 123 -10.05 -2.74 27.54
CA GLY A 123 -10.04 -4.09 28.09
C GLY A 123 -9.92 -5.21 27.07
N ILE A 124 -9.68 -4.92 25.79
CA ILE A 124 -9.42 -5.94 24.79
C ILE A 124 -8.13 -6.72 25.15
N MET A 125 -8.27 -8.04 25.29
CA MET A 125 -7.17 -8.95 25.63
C MET A 125 -7.08 -10.06 24.57
N PRO A 126 -6.37 -9.83 23.46
CA PRO A 126 -6.18 -10.88 22.46
C PRO A 126 -5.31 -12.00 23.01
N CYS A 127 -5.61 -13.25 22.66
CA CYS A 127 -4.91 -14.44 23.19
C CYS A 127 -3.43 -14.49 22.85
N CYS A 128 -3.03 -13.92 21.72
CA CYS A 128 -1.72 -14.15 21.10
C CYS A 128 -0.96 -12.84 20.88
N ASP A 129 -1.05 -11.91 21.85
CA ASP A 129 -0.54 -10.56 21.78
C ASP A 129 -1.31 -9.68 20.73
N VAL A 130 -0.86 -8.47 20.55
CA VAL A 130 -1.53 -7.42 19.78
C VAL A 130 -1.06 -7.33 18.33
N VAL A 131 -0.48 -8.41 17.83
CA VAL A 131 0.07 -8.51 16.47
C VAL A 131 -1.04 -8.54 15.41
N ASN A 132 -0.68 -8.24 14.17
CA ASN A 132 -1.54 -8.40 13.00
C ASN A 132 -0.72 -9.08 11.88
N ARG A 133 -1.33 -10.03 11.17
CA ARG A 133 -0.64 -10.89 10.20
C ARG A 133 -0.73 -10.42 8.77
N GLY A 134 -1.37 -9.29 8.50
CA GLY A 134 -1.37 -8.69 7.18
C GLY A 134 -2.74 -8.21 6.71
N ALA A 135 -2.79 -7.80 5.46
CA ALA A 135 -3.95 -7.28 4.77
C ALA A 135 -4.16 -7.99 3.44
N ALA A 136 -5.28 -7.73 2.78
CA ALA A 136 -5.57 -8.10 1.40
C ALA A 136 -5.77 -6.85 0.56
N LEU A 137 -5.44 -6.94 -0.73
CA LEU A 137 -5.67 -5.89 -1.72
C LEU A 137 -6.70 -6.37 -2.74
N TYR A 138 -7.67 -5.54 -3.06
CA TYR A 138 -8.63 -5.77 -4.14
C TYR A 138 -9.25 -4.45 -4.57
N ASP A 139 -9.37 -4.24 -5.87
CA ASP A 139 -9.91 -3.00 -6.43
C ASP A 139 -9.12 -1.77 -5.92
N ASN A 140 -9.81 -0.79 -5.39
CA ASN A 140 -9.21 0.39 -4.75
C ASN A 140 -9.08 0.24 -3.21
N LEU A 141 -9.17 -0.99 -2.69
CA LEU A 141 -9.24 -1.29 -1.27
C LEU A 141 -7.97 -1.96 -0.73
N VAL A 142 -7.64 -1.64 0.50
CA VAL A 142 -6.84 -2.46 1.39
C VAL A 142 -7.70 -2.90 2.58
N ILE A 143 -7.80 -4.22 2.80
CA ILE A 143 -8.74 -4.85 3.72
C ILE A 143 -7.95 -5.60 4.78
N PHE A 144 -8.28 -5.43 6.05
CA PHE A 144 -7.62 -6.15 7.14
C PHE A 144 -8.56 -6.39 8.31
N ALA A 145 -8.28 -7.44 9.09
CA ALA A 145 -9.01 -7.74 10.31
C ALA A 145 -8.41 -7.00 11.51
N THR A 146 -9.26 -6.60 12.44
CA THR A 146 -8.87 -5.91 13.68
C THR A 146 -8.95 -6.84 14.89
N LEU A 147 -8.31 -6.46 15.99
CA LEU A 147 -8.27 -7.25 17.23
C LEU A 147 -9.63 -7.38 17.93
N ASP A 148 -10.59 -6.52 17.60
CA ASP A 148 -11.98 -6.56 18.07
C ASP A 148 -12.92 -7.25 17.07
N ALA A 149 -12.37 -8.12 16.22
CA ALA A 149 -13.07 -8.97 15.27
C ALA A 149 -13.88 -8.20 14.20
N GLN A 150 -13.46 -6.99 13.83
CA GLN A 150 -14.01 -6.28 12.68
C GLN A 150 -13.17 -6.52 11.44
N LEU A 151 -13.82 -6.48 10.28
CA LEU A 151 -13.17 -6.39 8.98
C LEU A 151 -13.28 -4.95 8.50
N VAL A 152 -12.15 -4.32 8.20
CA VAL A 152 -12.08 -2.90 7.82
C VAL A 152 -11.50 -2.79 6.42
N ALA A 153 -12.20 -2.08 5.54
CA ALA A 153 -11.71 -1.71 4.22
C ALA A 153 -11.41 -0.21 4.16
N LEU A 154 -10.20 0.08 3.72
CA LEU A 154 -9.71 1.44 3.50
C LEU A 154 -9.48 1.66 2.01
N ASN A 155 -9.71 2.87 1.55
CA ASN A 155 -9.22 3.26 0.23
C ASN A 155 -7.67 3.20 0.25
N LYS A 156 -7.08 2.42 -0.64
CA LYS A 156 -5.64 2.13 -0.65
C LYS A 156 -4.76 3.37 -0.89
N ASP A 157 -5.30 4.40 -1.54
CA ASP A 157 -4.52 5.59 -1.88
C ASP A 157 -4.58 6.66 -0.80
N THR A 158 -5.69 6.73 -0.05
CA THR A 158 -5.94 7.79 0.93
C THR A 158 -5.96 7.31 2.39
N GLY A 159 -6.10 6.02 2.66
CA GLY A 159 -6.27 5.46 4.00
C GLY A 159 -7.63 5.76 4.65
N LYS A 160 -8.58 6.34 3.91
CA LYS A 160 -9.93 6.62 4.42
C LYS A 160 -10.75 5.34 4.49
N VAL A 161 -11.54 5.20 5.55
CA VAL A 161 -12.47 4.08 5.71
C VAL A 161 -13.53 4.14 4.62
N VAL A 162 -13.72 3.02 3.92
CA VAL A 162 -14.80 2.82 2.96
C VAL A 162 -15.96 2.06 3.62
N TRP A 163 -15.64 0.98 4.36
CA TRP A 163 -16.60 0.24 5.17
C TRP A 163 -15.92 -0.51 6.33
N LYS A 164 -16.76 -0.95 7.27
CA LYS A 164 -16.41 -1.83 8.40
C LYS A 164 -17.51 -2.88 8.58
#